data_261fc440a31eaa165f29395767c54bf4
#
_entry.id   261fc440a31eaa165f29395767c54bf4
#
_cell.length_a   1.000
_cell.length_b   1.000
_cell.length_c   1.000
_cell.angle_alpha   90.00
_cell.angle_beta   90.00
_cell.angle_gamma   90.00
#
_symmetry.space_group_name_H-M   'P 1'
#
loop_
_entity.id
_entity.type
_entity.pdbx_description
1 polymer ?
#
loop_
_entity_poly.entity_id
_entity_poly.type
_entity_poly.pdbx_seq_one_letter_code
_entity_poly.pdbx_strand_id
1 'polypeptide(L)'
;MSMSGVAVDDECVKVWQLLKTKKIKCANFRLTPDYKKIIVEEGSIIPRNPRDPPNPEYFEKWTSSLPENECRYSCYDAEIGINLGAGVSTGSRSKLVFVTWAPSTAKIKDKMVSASSKDAIKKKCDGIQIEWQLNDEQDYEPSAIIEDMQCLPDIKTSGKISIFEGRPVSDW
;
A
#
# COMPACT_ATOMS: atom_id res chain seq x y z
N MET A 1 -17.57 15.34 -4.83
CA MET A 1 -17.56 15.08 -6.29
C MET A 1 -16.11 15.00 -6.76
N SER A 2 -15.78 14.00 -7.54
CA SER A 2 -14.46 13.89 -8.14
C SER A 2 -14.34 14.87 -9.31
N MET A 3 -13.22 15.59 -9.43
CA MET A 3 -12.97 16.51 -10.54
C MET A 3 -12.87 15.79 -11.89
N SER A 4 -12.53 14.50 -11.89
CA SER A 4 -12.44 13.67 -13.10
C SER A 4 -13.79 13.09 -13.53
N GLY A 5 -14.80 13.15 -12.68
CA GLY A 5 -16.09 12.47 -12.91
C GLY A 5 -16.05 10.96 -12.79
N VAL A 6 -14.93 10.39 -12.32
CA VAL A 6 -14.77 8.95 -12.14
C VAL A 6 -15.48 8.50 -10.86
N ALA A 7 -16.29 7.43 -10.97
CA ALA A 7 -16.97 6.82 -9.84
C ALA A 7 -16.06 5.77 -9.17
N VAL A 8 -16.31 5.50 -7.90
CA VAL A 8 -15.61 4.44 -7.16
C VAL A 8 -16.61 3.34 -6.84
N ASP A 9 -16.31 2.10 -7.25
CA ASP A 9 -17.17 0.96 -7.00
C ASP A 9 -17.24 0.69 -5.49
N ASP A 10 -18.43 0.34 -5.01
CA ASP A 10 -18.66 0.02 -3.59
C ASP A 10 -17.79 -1.14 -3.10
N GLU A 11 -17.39 -2.04 -3.97
CA GLU A 11 -16.50 -3.14 -3.62
C GLU A 11 -15.14 -2.64 -3.14
N CYS A 12 -14.66 -1.51 -3.66
CA CYS A 12 -13.41 -0.90 -3.21
C CYS A 12 -13.49 -0.54 -1.72
N VAL A 13 -14.64 -0.02 -1.28
CA VAL A 13 -14.86 0.31 0.13
C VAL A 13 -14.87 -0.95 0.99
N LYS A 14 -15.52 -2.01 0.51
CA LYS A 14 -15.55 -3.29 1.24
C LYS A 14 -14.15 -3.88 1.41
N VAL A 15 -13.35 -3.83 0.35
CA VAL A 15 -11.97 -4.32 0.38
C VAL A 15 -11.12 -3.50 1.37
N TRP A 16 -11.29 -2.18 1.36
CA TRP A 16 -10.60 -1.33 2.33
C TRP A 16 -10.96 -1.70 3.77
N GLN A 17 -12.23 -1.98 4.05
CA GLN A 17 -12.66 -2.41 5.38
C GLN A 17 -12.05 -3.76 5.76
N LEU A 18 -11.92 -4.68 4.81
CA LEU A 18 -11.22 -5.95 5.06
C LEU A 18 -9.75 -5.74 5.40
N LEU A 19 -9.10 -4.77 4.77
CA LEU A 19 -7.72 -4.40 5.10
C LEU A 19 -7.63 -3.86 6.53
N LYS A 20 -8.52 -2.96 6.90
CA LYS A 20 -8.57 -2.37 8.25
C LYS A 20 -8.79 -3.41 9.33
N THR A 21 -9.58 -4.42 9.06
CA THR A 21 -9.85 -5.51 10.01
C THR A 21 -8.83 -6.65 9.92
N LYS A 22 -7.79 -6.47 9.11
CA LYS A 22 -6.67 -7.43 8.94
C LYS A 22 -7.08 -8.79 8.36
N LYS A 23 -8.15 -8.82 7.60
CA LYS A 23 -8.60 -10.02 6.90
C LYS A 23 -7.90 -10.21 5.56
N ILE A 24 -7.34 -9.12 5.01
CA ILE A 24 -6.49 -9.16 3.82
C ILE A 24 -5.21 -8.38 4.08
N LYS A 25 -4.17 -8.70 3.34
CA LYS A 25 -2.87 -8.02 3.43
C LYS A 25 -2.77 -6.86 2.46
N CYS A 26 -3.27 -7.02 1.26
CA CYS A 26 -3.26 -6.01 0.22
C CYS A 26 -4.28 -6.32 -0.87
N ALA A 27 -4.56 -5.32 -1.68
CA ALA A 27 -5.37 -5.44 -2.89
C ALA A 27 -5.04 -4.29 -3.83
N ASN A 28 -5.31 -4.48 -5.11
CA ASN A 28 -5.11 -3.44 -6.11
C ASN A 28 -6.45 -2.95 -6.64
N PHE A 29 -6.52 -1.68 -7.01
CA PHE A 29 -7.66 -1.06 -7.67
C PHE A 29 -7.22 -0.53 -9.02
N ARG A 30 -8.10 -0.52 -9.98
CA ARG A 30 -7.79 -0.06 -11.32
C ARG A 30 -8.93 0.76 -11.91
N LEU A 31 -8.60 1.60 -12.88
CA LEU A 31 -9.61 2.25 -13.71
C LEU A 31 -10.15 1.24 -14.73
N THR A 32 -11.45 1.34 -15.02
CA THR A 32 -12.04 0.60 -16.13
C THR A 32 -11.49 1.13 -17.46
N PRO A 33 -11.51 0.32 -18.55
CA PRO A 33 -10.98 0.76 -19.85
C PRO A 33 -11.62 2.04 -20.39
N ASP A 34 -12.86 2.35 -20.02
CA ASP A 34 -13.56 3.56 -20.42
C ASP A 34 -13.29 4.76 -19.50
N TYR A 35 -12.46 4.60 -18.47
CA TYR A 35 -12.10 5.62 -17.48
C TYR A 35 -13.28 6.18 -16.67
N LYS A 36 -14.37 5.44 -16.58
CA LYS A 36 -15.57 5.91 -15.86
C LYS A 36 -15.63 5.47 -14.41
N LYS A 37 -14.91 4.41 -14.06
CA LYS A 37 -15.03 3.78 -12.75
C LYS A 37 -13.69 3.23 -12.24
N ILE A 38 -13.50 3.29 -10.93
CA ILE A 38 -12.41 2.58 -10.24
C ILE A 38 -13.01 1.31 -9.65
N ILE A 39 -12.41 0.16 -9.95
CA ILE A 39 -12.85 -1.17 -9.51
C ILE A 39 -11.71 -1.90 -8.81
N VAL A 40 -12.07 -2.93 -8.06
CA VAL A 40 -11.08 -3.86 -7.49
C VAL A 40 -10.52 -4.71 -8.63
N GLU A 41 -9.20 -4.83 -8.70
CA GLU A 41 -8.57 -5.69 -9.69
C GLU A 41 -8.76 -7.14 -9.30
N GLU A 42 -9.34 -7.93 -10.21
CA GLU A 42 -9.60 -9.34 -9.99
C GLU A 42 -8.30 -10.10 -9.75
N GLY A 43 -8.30 -10.96 -8.73
CA GLY A 43 -7.12 -11.77 -8.39
C GLY A 43 -6.04 -11.04 -7.62
N SER A 44 -6.21 -9.75 -7.30
CA SER A 44 -5.20 -8.96 -6.60
C SER A 44 -5.29 -9.04 -5.08
N ILE A 45 -6.41 -9.53 -4.55
CA ILE A 45 -6.59 -9.60 -3.10
C ILE A 45 -5.72 -10.71 -2.53
N ILE A 46 -4.84 -10.35 -1.60
CA ILE A 46 -4.04 -11.32 -0.86
C ILE A 46 -4.67 -11.47 0.52
N PRO A 47 -5.30 -12.63 0.80
CA PRO A 47 -5.95 -12.85 2.08
C PRO A 47 -4.93 -13.02 3.20
N ARG A 48 -5.37 -12.74 4.42
CA ARG A 48 -4.55 -12.89 5.60
C ARG A 48 -5.41 -13.31 6.78
N ASN A 49 -4.87 -14.18 7.63
CA ASN A 49 -5.47 -14.46 8.92
C ASN A 49 -4.89 -13.46 9.94
N PRO A 50 -5.75 -12.73 10.68
CA PRO A 50 -5.27 -11.75 11.69
C PRO A 50 -4.34 -12.33 12.75
N ARG A 51 -4.37 -13.63 12.95
CA ARG A 51 -3.52 -14.34 13.94
C ARG A 51 -2.17 -14.79 13.38
N ASP A 52 -1.99 -14.72 12.07
CA ASP A 52 -0.74 -15.13 11.46
C ASP A 52 0.35 -14.09 11.74
N PRO A 53 1.60 -14.54 11.96
CA PRO A 53 2.72 -13.64 12.11
C PRO A 53 3.01 -12.91 10.78
N PRO A 54 3.71 -11.76 10.83
CA PRO A 54 4.19 -11.11 9.62
C PRO A 54 5.01 -12.05 8.76
N ASN A 55 4.85 -11.95 7.43
CA ASN A 55 5.54 -12.80 6.48
C ASN A 55 6.07 -11.96 5.32
N PRO A 56 7.39 -11.97 5.06
CA PRO A 56 8.00 -11.18 3.98
C PRO A 56 7.50 -11.57 2.59
N GLU A 57 6.98 -12.76 2.40
CA GLU A 57 6.41 -13.20 1.13
C GLU A 57 5.22 -12.33 0.69
N TYR A 58 4.48 -11.75 1.62
CA TYR A 58 3.38 -10.86 1.29
C TYR A 58 3.85 -9.62 0.54
N PHE A 59 4.96 -9.06 0.97
CA PHE A 59 5.54 -7.89 0.30
C PHE A 59 5.99 -8.23 -1.13
N GLU A 60 6.64 -9.37 -1.29
CA GLU A 60 7.09 -9.85 -2.59
C GLU A 60 5.92 -10.13 -3.54
N LYS A 61 4.84 -10.73 -3.04
CA LYS A 61 3.63 -10.98 -3.81
C LYS A 61 2.96 -9.66 -4.23
N TRP A 62 2.89 -8.71 -3.31
CA TRP A 62 2.29 -7.41 -3.61
C TRP A 62 3.05 -6.67 -4.69
N THR A 63 4.37 -6.52 -4.55
CA THR A 63 5.19 -5.81 -5.53
C THR A 63 5.15 -6.49 -6.88
N SER A 64 5.12 -7.82 -6.91
CA SER A 64 5.00 -8.60 -8.15
C SER A 64 3.66 -8.43 -8.85
N SER A 65 2.63 -7.99 -8.12
CA SER A 65 1.30 -7.76 -8.68
C SER A 65 1.17 -6.42 -9.41
N LEU A 66 2.13 -5.51 -9.22
CA LEU A 66 2.11 -4.20 -9.85
C LEU A 66 2.54 -4.32 -11.32
N PRO A 67 1.68 -3.93 -12.27
CA PRO A 67 2.00 -4.10 -13.70
C PRO A 67 3.06 -3.12 -14.16
N GLU A 68 3.90 -3.56 -15.11
CA GLU A 68 5.02 -2.77 -15.60
C GLU A 68 4.60 -1.51 -16.34
N ASN A 69 3.49 -1.58 -17.11
CA ASN A 69 3.10 -0.53 -18.04
C ASN A 69 1.70 0.04 -17.80
N GLU A 70 1.10 -0.23 -16.64
CA GLU A 70 -0.24 0.25 -16.33
C GLU A 70 -0.29 0.87 -14.95
N CYS A 71 -1.17 1.85 -14.77
CA CYS A 71 -1.38 2.47 -13.47
C CYS A 71 -2.29 1.61 -12.59
N ARG A 72 -2.05 1.67 -11.28
CA ARG A 72 -2.89 1.04 -10.26
C ARG A 72 -2.94 1.91 -9.02
N TYR A 73 -4.00 1.79 -8.27
CA TYR A 73 -4.00 2.15 -6.86
C TYR A 73 -3.86 0.85 -6.08
N SER A 74 -3.36 0.93 -4.86
CA SER A 74 -3.24 -0.25 -4.02
C SER A 74 -3.47 0.12 -2.56
N CYS A 75 -3.93 -0.82 -1.79
CA CYS A 75 -3.97 -0.72 -0.35
C CYS A 75 -3.11 -1.83 0.25
N TYR A 76 -2.39 -1.49 1.29
CA TYR A 76 -1.41 -2.40 1.88
C TYR A 76 -1.33 -2.19 3.39
N ASP A 77 -1.25 -3.29 4.13
CA ASP A 77 -1.05 -3.25 5.58
C ASP A 77 0.42 -3.54 5.88
N ALA A 78 1.20 -2.49 6.10
CA ALA A 78 2.63 -2.60 6.35
C ALA A 78 2.90 -2.91 7.81
N GLU A 79 3.67 -3.96 8.07
CA GLU A 79 4.01 -4.40 9.42
C GLU A 79 5.50 -4.21 9.70
N ILE A 80 5.79 -3.55 10.81
CA ILE A 80 7.17 -3.27 11.22
C ILE A 80 7.40 -3.67 12.67
N GLY A 81 8.65 -3.98 12.98
CA GLY A 81 9.15 -4.12 14.34
C GLY A 81 10.10 -2.98 14.65
N ILE A 82 9.91 -2.35 15.79
CA ILE A 82 10.70 -1.19 16.22
C ILE A 82 11.56 -1.59 17.41
N ASN A 83 12.85 -1.28 17.34
CA ASN A 83 13.77 -1.47 18.45
C ASN A 83 13.57 -0.31 19.44
N LEU A 84 13.13 -0.65 20.64
CA LEU A 84 12.80 0.33 21.68
C LEU A 84 14.00 0.71 22.59
N GLY A 85 15.21 0.20 22.27
CA GLY A 85 16.42 0.52 23.00
C GLY A 85 17.05 -0.67 23.71
N ALA A 86 18.13 -0.43 24.44
CA ALA A 86 19.01 -1.44 25.03
C ALA A 86 18.26 -2.55 25.79
N GLY A 87 18.26 -3.76 25.24
CA GLY A 87 17.71 -4.94 25.90
C GLY A 87 16.20 -5.05 25.94
N VAL A 88 15.48 -4.06 25.35
CA VAL A 88 14.01 -4.07 25.32
C VAL A 88 13.52 -4.81 24.07
N SER A 89 12.46 -5.60 24.23
CA SER A 89 11.86 -6.31 23.10
C SER A 89 11.33 -5.33 22.05
N THR A 90 11.30 -5.81 20.81
CA THR A 90 10.80 -5.05 19.66
C THR A 90 9.29 -4.79 19.79
N GLY A 91 8.89 -3.52 19.68
CA GLY A 91 7.49 -3.17 19.56
C GLY A 91 6.99 -3.44 18.14
N SER A 92 5.82 -4.06 18.02
CA SER A 92 5.21 -4.33 16.72
C SER A 92 4.21 -3.22 16.36
N ARG A 93 4.23 -2.78 15.10
CA ARG A 93 3.31 -1.77 14.57
C ARG A 93 2.84 -2.16 13.18
N SER A 94 1.62 -1.77 12.86
CA SER A 94 1.11 -1.86 11.49
C SER A 94 0.58 -0.51 11.05
N LYS A 95 0.71 -0.23 9.75
CA LYS A 95 0.27 1.02 9.14
C LYS A 95 -0.56 0.74 7.90
N LEU A 96 -1.69 1.43 7.78
CA LEU A 96 -2.56 1.36 6.61
C LEU A 96 -2.01 2.29 5.53
N VAL A 97 -1.62 1.71 4.41
CA VAL A 97 -0.97 2.43 3.32
C VAL A 97 -1.89 2.49 2.11
N PHE A 98 -2.03 3.68 1.55
CA PHE A 98 -2.64 3.90 0.25
C PHE A 98 -1.53 4.16 -0.75
N VAL A 99 -1.53 3.44 -1.88
CA VAL A 99 -0.47 3.49 -2.86
C VAL A 99 -1.01 3.92 -4.22
N THR A 100 -0.30 4.83 -4.88
CA THR A 100 -0.52 5.15 -6.29
C THR A 100 0.68 4.62 -7.07
N TRP A 101 0.44 3.65 -7.94
CA TRP A 101 1.43 3.10 -8.86
C TRP A 101 1.20 3.69 -10.25
N ALA A 102 2.15 4.52 -10.71
CA ALA A 102 2.07 5.19 -11.99
C ALA A 102 3.43 5.09 -12.70
N PRO A 103 3.73 3.94 -13.33
CA PRO A 103 5.03 3.73 -13.97
C PRO A 103 5.21 4.67 -15.17
N SER A 104 6.46 5.09 -15.39
CA SER A 104 6.79 6.03 -16.46
C SER A 104 6.40 5.52 -17.86
N THR A 105 6.38 4.20 -18.03
CA THR A 105 6.02 3.52 -19.28
C THR A 105 4.51 3.39 -19.52
N ALA A 106 3.69 3.74 -18.53
CA ALA A 106 2.24 3.74 -18.70
C ALA A 106 1.82 4.85 -19.69
N LYS A 107 0.68 4.64 -20.35
CA LYS A 107 0.12 5.64 -21.27
C LYS A 107 -0.11 6.97 -20.56
N ILE A 108 0.14 8.06 -21.27
CA ILE A 108 -0.05 9.41 -20.72
C ILE A 108 -1.47 9.61 -20.20
N LYS A 109 -2.48 9.15 -20.95
CA LYS A 109 -3.87 9.26 -20.53
C LYS A 109 -4.15 8.49 -19.25
N ASP A 110 -3.60 7.28 -19.10
CA ASP A 110 -3.76 6.48 -17.88
C ASP A 110 -3.17 7.22 -16.67
N LYS A 111 -1.98 7.79 -16.83
CA LYS A 111 -1.33 8.57 -15.77
C LYS A 111 -2.12 9.80 -15.40
N MET A 112 -2.65 10.52 -16.37
CA MET A 112 -3.44 11.73 -16.14
C MET A 112 -4.75 11.41 -15.41
N VAL A 113 -5.49 10.40 -15.88
CA VAL A 113 -6.77 10.03 -15.25
C VAL A 113 -6.54 9.44 -13.86
N SER A 114 -5.49 8.63 -13.68
CA SER A 114 -5.13 8.11 -12.35
C SER A 114 -4.82 9.23 -11.36
N ALA A 115 -4.06 10.24 -11.78
CA ALA A 115 -3.72 11.38 -10.93
C ALA A 115 -4.96 12.20 -10.57
N SER A 116 -5.82 12.50 -11.54
CA SER A 116 -7.03 13.31 -11.31
C SER A 116 -8.13 12.57 -10.55
N SER A 117 -8.10 11.24 -10.55
CA SER A 117 -9.11 10.40 -9.88
C SER A 117 -8.68 9.94 -8.48
N LYS A 118 -7.44 10.19 -8.10
CA LYS A 118 -6.88 9.73 -6.82
C LYS A 118 -7.72 10.16 -5.63
N ASP A 119 -8.15 11.40 -5.58
CA ASP A 119 -8.94 11.92 -4.46
C ASP A 119 -10.30 11.22 -4.33
N ALA A 120 -10.88 10.78 -5.43
CA ALA A 120 -12.17 10.08 -5.40
C ALA A 120 -12.07 8.78 -4.60
N ILE A 121 -11.03 7.98 -4.84
CA ILE A 121 -10.84 6.73 -4.11
C ILE A 121 -10.31 6.97 -2.69
N LYS A 122 -9.42 7.93 -2.51
CA LYS A 122 -8.90 8.28 -1.17
C LYS A 122 -10.01 8.65 -0.19
N LYS A 123 -11.03 9.38 -0.65
CA LYS A 123 -12.17 9.75 0.18
C LYS A 123 -12.97 8.54 0.66
N LYS A 124 -12.91 7.44 -0.05
CA LYS A 124 -13.58 6.18 0.32
C LYS A 124 -12.73 5.30 1.24
N CYS A 125 -11.44 5.60 1.36
CA CYS A 125 -10.48 4.84 2.17
C CYS A 125 -10.20 5.61 3.46
N ASP A 126 -11.10 5.53 4.43
CA ASP A 126 -10.92 6.23 5.70
C ASP A 126 -9.83 5.57 6.56
N GLY A 127 -9.06 6.40 7.25
CA GLY A 127 -8.02 5.93 8.15
C GLY A 127 -6.67 5.65 7.49
N ILE A 128 -6.42 6.20 6.30
CA ILE A 128 -5.09 6.12 5.67
C ILE A 128 -4.05 6.74 6.59
N GLN A 129 -2.99 6.00 6.90
CA GLN A 129 -1.89 6.46 7.76
C GLN A 129 -0.65 6.84 6.95
N ILE A 130 -0.45 6.21 5.81
CA ILE A 130 0.68 6.48 4.92
C ILE A 130 0.17 6.50 3.48
N GLU A 131 0.75 7.39 2.68
CA GLU A 131 0.50 7.45 1.25
C GLU A 131 1.83 7.34 0.51
N TRP A 132 1.92 6.38 -0.41
CA TRP A 132 3.10 6.22 -1.27
C TRP A 132 2.74 6.52 -2.72
N GLN A 133 3.60 7.33 -3.36
CA GLN A 133 3.58 7.55 -4.80
C GLN A 133 4.75 6.79 -5.40
N LEU A 134 4.48 5.71 -6.12
CA LEU A 134 5.50 4.84 -6.69
C LEU A 134 5.46 4.92 -8.22
N ASN A 135 6.60 5.21 -8.83
CA ASN A 135 6.70 5.41 -10.29
C ASN A 135 7.61 4.41 -10.98
N ASP A 136 8.44 3.69 -10.24
CA ASP A 136 9.27 2.61 -10.77
C ASP A 136 9.60 1.59 -9.67
N GLU A 137 10.31 0.54 -10.07
CA GLU A 137 10.66 -0.56 -9.16
C GLU A 137 11.57 -0.13 -8.01
N GLN A 138 12.38 0.90 -8.22
CA GLN A 138 13.28 1.40 -7.18
C GLN A 138 12.50 2.04 -6.02
N ASP A 139 11.34 2.60 -6.32
CA ASP A 139 10.49 3.24 -5.31
C ASP A 139 9.94 2.25 -4.29
N TYR A 140 9.74 0.98 -4.66
CA TYR A 140 9.30 -0.04 -3.74
C TYR A 140 10.41 -1.01 -3.28
N GLU A 141 11.68 -0.66 -3.49
CA GLU A 141 12.76 -1.40 -2.86
C GLU A 141 12.56 -1.38 -1.34
N PRO A 142 12.78 -2.51 -0.65
CA PRO A 142 12.57 -2.55 0.80
C PRO A 142 13.30 -1.46 1.56
N SER A 143 14.53 -1.14 1.16
CA SER A 143 15.32 -0.07 1.79
C SER A 143 14.64 1.30 1.67
N ALA A 144 14.07 1.62 0.50
CA ALA A 144 13.38 2.89 0.27
C ALA A 144 12.09 2.97 1.11
N ILE A 145 11.32 1.90 1.16
CA ILE A 145 10.08 1.80 1.94
C ILE A 145 10.38 1.94 3.43
N ILE A 146 11.38 1.25 3.94
CA ILE A 146 11.77 1.28 5.34
C ILE A 146 12.25 2.67 5.74
N GLU A 147 13.05 3.32 4.90
CA GLU A 147 13.54 4.66 5.14
C GLU A 147 12.39 5.67 5.22
N ASP A 148 11.42 5.57 4.32
CA ASP A 148 10.23 6.42 4.32
C ASP A 148 9.42 6.24 5.62
N MET A 149 9.20 5.00 6.04
CA MET A 149 8.46 4.70 7.26
C MET A 149 9.21 5.19 8.51
N GLN A 150 10.54 5.13 8.50
CA GLN A 150 11.35 5.59 9.63
C GLN A 150 11.18 7.10 9.87
N CYS A 151 10.84 7.85 8.83
CA CYS A 151 10.64 9.30 8.94
C CYS A 151 9.29 9.70 9.52
N LEU A 152 8.36 8.78 9.69
CA LEU A 152 7.06 9.07 10.29
C LEU A 152 7.23 9.54 11.74
N PRO A 153 6.54 10.63 12.15
CA PRO A 153 6.75 11.22 13.49
C PRO A 153 6.59 10.24 14.64
N ASP A 154 5.58 9.40 14.62
CA ASP A 154 5.34 8.43 15.69
C ASP A 154 6.38 7.29 15.71
N ILE A 155 6.91 6.91 14.57
CA ILE A 155 7.94 5.89 14.47
C ILE A 155 9.30 6.48 14.85
N LYS A 156 9.61 7.66 14.34
CA LYS A 156 10.86 8.35 14.63
C LYS A 156 11.08 8.58 16.12
N THR A 157 10.02 8.92 16.85
CA THR A 157 10.08 9.13 18.31
C THR A 157 10.04 7.84 19.11
N SER A 158 9.53 6.74 18.54
CA SER A 158 9.43 5.45 19.23
C SER A 158 10.73 4.64 19.17
N GLY A 159 11.49 4.74 18.07
CA GLY A 159 12.72 3.98 17.91
C GLY A 159 13.07 3.72 16.46
N LYS A 160 14.01 2.80 16.24
CA LYS A 160 14.48 2.44 14.90
C LYS A 160 13.79 1.18 14.41
N ILE A 161 13.34 1.19 13.16
CA ILE A 161 12.78 0.01 12.51
C ILE A 161 13.88 -1.04 12.37
N SER A 162 13.68 -2.20 12.96
CA SER A 162 14.63 -3.32 12.91
C SER A 162 14.10 -4.52 12.14
N ILE A 163 12.78 -4.60 11.98
CA ILE A 163 12.11 -5.69 11.28
C ILE A 163 11.08 -5.09 10.33
N PHE A 164 11.04 -5.60 9.10
CA PHE A 164 10.01 -5.24 8.12
C PHE A 164 9.37 -6.53 7.61
N GLU A 165 8.05 -6.64 7.74
CA GLU A 165 7.27 -7.81 7.33
C GLU A 165 7.81 -9.13 7.89
N GLY A 166 8.25 -9.11 9.15
CA GLY A 166 8.77 -10.29 9.83
C GLY A 166 10.21 -10.64 9.51
N ARG A 167 10.88 -9.90 8.63
CA ARG A 167 12.28 -10.14 8.26
C ARG A 167 13.15 -9.00 8.81
N PRO A 168 14.30 -9.31 9.44
CA PRO A 168 15.23 -8.26 9.89
C PRO A 168 15.61 -7.33 8.73
N VAL A 169 15.70 -6.03 9.01
CA VAL A 169 16.02 -5.03 7.98
C VAL A 169 17.33 -5.33 7.28
N SER A 170 18.31 -5.89 7.99
CA SER A 170 19.60 -6.27 7.42
C SER A 170 19.53 -7.40 6.41
N ASP A 171 18.43 -8.13 6.36
CA ASP A 171 18.27 -9.31 5.49
C ASP A 171 17.46 -9.03 4.22
N TRP A 172 17.01 -7.79 4.03
CA TRP A 172 16.32 -7.36 2.82
C TRP A 172 17.25 -6.96 1.68
#